data_a0c0a1d45d1eb304113da814d220bc6a
#
_entry.id   a0c0a1d45d1eb304113da814d220bc6a
#
_cell.length_a   1.000
_cell.length_b   1.000
_cell.length_c   1.000
_cell.angle_alpha   90.00
_cell.angle_beta   90.00
_cell.angle_gamma   90.00
#
_symmetry.space_group_name_H-M   'P 1'
#
loop_
_entity.id
_entity.type
_entity.pdbx_description
1 polymer ?
#
loop_
_entity_poly.entity_id
_entity_poly.type
_entity_poly.pdbx_seq_one_letter_code
_entity_poly.pdbx_strand_id
1 'polypeptide(L)'
;GSIMRMNSSEVNDVPVIPTGSITLDMALGVGGYPKGRVVEIYGPESSGKTTLAIHAIAEAQKAGGIAAFIDAEHAFDSFYAQKLGVDVDNLLISQPDNGEQALEIADSLIRSSAIDIIVIDSVAALTPKAEIEGEMGESKMGLQARLMSQALRKLTSSISKTKTVCIFINQL
;
A
#
# COMPACT_ATOMS: atom_id res chain seq x y z
N GLY A 1 -32.49 3.15 10.80
CA GLY A 1 -31.84 4.15 9.98
C GLY A 1 -30.90 3.53 8.98
N SER A 2 -31.46 2.75 8.17
CA SER A 2 -30.64 1.86 7.35
C SER A 2 -30.53 2.28 5.90
N ILE A 3 -31.26 3.31 5.48
CA ILE A 3 -31.19 3.75 4.09
C ILE A 3 -30.50 5.10 4.05
N MET A 4 -29.35 5.11 3.36
CA MET A 4 -28.57 6.31 3.16
C MET A 4 -28.77 6.84 1.74
N ARG A 5 -28.95 8.14 1.60
CA ARG A 5 -29.06 8.73 0.26
C ARG A 5 -27.69 8.76 -0.40
N MET A 6 -27.65 8.43 -1.68
CA MET A 6 -26.39 8.36 -2.43
C MET A 6 -25.66 9.70 -2.53
N ASN A 7 -26.36 10.80 -2.37
CA ASN A 7 -25.79 12.14 -2.44
C ASN A 7 -25.74 12.84 -1.09
N SER A 8 -25.77 12.08 0.01
CA SER A 8 -25.63 12.68 1.34
C SER A 8 -24.19 13.12 1.57
N SER A 9 -24.00 14.14 2.39
CA SER A 9 -22.67 14.66 2.71
C SER A 9 -21.79 13.60 3.38
N GLU A 10 -22.37 12.66 4.10
CA GLU A 10 -21.65 11.59 4.77
C GLU A 10 -20.88 10.69 3.79
N VAL A 11 -21.42 10.47 2.57
CA VAL A 11 -20.75 9.68 1.54
C VAL A 11 -19.55 10.44 0.97
N ASN A 12 -19.61 11.76 0.97
CA ASN A 12 -18.57 12.62 0.39
C ASN A 12 -17.48 13.01 1.39
N ASP A 13 -17.66 12.70 2.67
CA ASP A 13 -16.78 13.13 3.74
C ASP A 13 -15.67 12.11 4.08
N VAL A 14 -15.46 11.10 3.24
CA VAL A 14 -14.39 10.13 3.44
C VAL A 14 -13.04 10.79 3.13
N PRO A 15 -12.10 10.83 4.10
CA PRO A 15 -10.77 11.37 3.83
C PRO A 15 -10.04 10.53 2.80
N VAL A 16 -9.40 11.17 1.83
CA VAL A 16 -8.74 10.50 0.72
C VAL A 16 -7.39 11.13 0.42
N ILE A 17 -6.55 10.37 -0.28
CA ILE A 17 -5.37 10.88 -0.98
C ILE A 17 -5.67 10.77 -2.47
N PRO A 18 -5.63 11.88 -3.23
CA PRO A 18 -5.88 11.83 -4.68
C PRO A 18 -4.91 10.87 -5.37
N THR A 19 -5.41 10.21 -6.41
CA THR A 19 -4.59 9.26 -7.17
C THR A 19 -3.60 9.94 -8.11
N GLY A 20 -3.79 11.22 -8.38
CA GLY A 20 -3.05 11.94 -9.42
C GLY A 20 -3.74 11.87 -10.77
N SER A 21 -4.88 11.19 -10.86
CA SER A 21 -5.71 11.10 -12.06
C SER A 21 -7.13 11.48 -11.71
N ILE A 22 -7.64 12.55 -12.28
CA ILE A 22 -9.01 13.02 -12.01
C ILE A 22 -10.03 11.95 -12.42
N THR A 23 -9.79 11.28 -13.54
CA THR A 23 -10.69 10.23 -14.03
C THR A 23 -10.76 9.07 -13.04
N LEU A 24 -9.60 8.63 -12.52
CA LEU A 24 -9.57 7.55 -11.54
C LEU A 24 -10.19 7.97 -10.22
N ASP A 25 -9.93 9.21 -9.78
CA ASP A 25 -10.52 9.74 -8.55
C ASP A 25 -12.05 9.71 -8.62
N MET A 26 -12.61 10.09 -9.76
CA MET A 26 -14.05 10.04 -9.99
C MET A 26 -14.56 8.59 -10.02
N ALA A 27 -13.82 7.68 -10.64
CA ALA A 27 -14.20 6.28 -10.75
C ALA A 27 -14.21 5.58 -9.37
N LEU A 28 -13.36 6.00 -8.45
CA LEU A 28 -13.35 5.47 -7.09
C LEU A 28 -14.55 5.94 -6.25
N GLY A 29 -15.26 6.96 -6.72
CA GLY A 29 -16.48 7.43 -6.08
C GLY A 29 -16.29 8.28 -4.84
N VAL A 30 -15.10 8.33 -4.27
CA VAL A 30 -14.76 9.11 -3.07
C VAL A 30 -13.70 10.17 -3.34
N GLY A 31 -13.20 10.25 -4.56
CA GLY A 31 -12.24 11.28 -4.96
C GLY A 31 -10.78 10.89 -4.81
N GLY A 32 -10.49 9.65 -4.46
CA GLY A 32 -9.11 9.19 -4.31
C GLY A 32 -9.00 7.90 -3.51
N TYR A 33 -7.81 7.60 -3.04
CA TYR A 33 -7.57 6.44 -2.17
C TYR A 33 -8.07 6.74 -0.76
N PRO A 34 -8.99 5.95 -0.22
CA PRO A 34 -9.58 6.25 1.10
C PRO A 34 -8.56 6.02 2.23
N LYS A 35 -8.45 6.99 3.13
CA LYS A 35 -7.61 6.86 4.31
C LYS A 35 -8.20 5.83 5.26
N GLY A 36 -7.32 5.07 5.91
CA GLY A 36 -7.74 4.02 6.84
C GLY A 36 -8.16 2.73 6.16
N ARG A 37 -7.84 2.55 4.89
CA ARG A 37 -8.20 1.37 4.11
C ARG A 37 -7.02 0.80 3.37
N VAL A 38 -7.08 -0.50 3.09
CA VAL A 38 -6.14 -1.18 2.21
C VAL A 38 -6.71 -1.15 0.79
N VAL A 39 -5.88 -0.73 -0.16
CA VAL A 39 -6.22 -0.74 -1.58
C VAL A 39 -5.26 -1.69 -2.28
N GLU A 40 -5.78 -2.60 -3.08
CA GLU A 40 -4.96 -3.47 -3.90
C GLU A 40 -5.04 -3.04 -5.37
N ILE A 41 -3.88 -2.91 -5.99
CA ILE A 41 -3.78 -2.60 -7.42
C ILE A 41 -3.29 -3.85 -8.12
N TYR A 42 -4.15 -4.41 -8.97
CA TYR A 42 -3.86 -5.62 -9.73
C TYR A 42 -3.57 -5.28 -11.19
N GLY A 43 -2.75 -6.08 -11.81
CA GLY A 43 -2.51 -5.99 -13.22
C GLY A 43 -1.28 -6.78 -13.64
N PRO A 44 -1.12 -7.01 -14.94
CA PRO A 44 0.08 -7.65 -15.45
C PRO A 44 1.30 -6.75 -15.28
N GLU A 45 2.47 -7.34 -15.38
CA GLU A 45 3.72 -6.60 -15.37
C GLU A 45 3.71 -5.50 -16.43
N SER A 46 4.31 -4.36 -16.11
CA SER A 46 4.39 -3.19 -16.99
C SER A 46 3.03 -2.56 -17.35
N SER A 47 2.01 -2.77 -16.52
CA SER A 47 0.68 -2.18 -16.73
C SER A 47 0.51 -0.79 -16.11
N GLY A 48 1.55 -0.22 -15.51
CA GLY A 48 1.47 1.10 -14.85
C GLY A 48 1.04 1.07 -13.39
N LYS A 49 1.00 -0.10 -12.75
CA LYS A 49 0.62 -0.23 -11.34
C LYS A 49 1.53 0.59 -10.43
N THR A 50 2.84 0.44 -10.62
CA THR A 50 3.84 1.16 -9.83
C THR A 50 3.74 2.66 -10.09
N THR A 51 3.49 3.07 -11.32
CA THR A 51 3.28 4.47 -11.67
C THR A 51 2.11 5.08 -10.91
N LEU A 52 0.98 4.34 -10.82
CA LEU A 52 -0.17 4.80 -10.04
C LEU A 52 0.19 5.00 -8.57
N ALA A 53 0.90 4.05 -7.98
CA ALA A 53 1.31 4.14 -6.59
C ALA A 53 2.26 5.31 -6.35
N ILE A 54 3.20 5.53 -7.26
CA ILE A 54 4.15 6.65 -7.18
C ILE A 54 3.43 7.99 -7.26
N HIS A 55 2.44 8.12 -8.13
CA HIS A 55 1.62 9.33 -8.20
C HIS A 55 0.89 9.59 -6.88
N ALA A 56 0.37 8.55 -6.23
CA ALA A 56 -0.29 8.69 -4.94
C ALA A 56 0.70 9.18 -3.86
N ILE A 57 1.93 8.68 -3.88
CA ILE A 57 2.99 9.16 -2.99
C ILE A 57 3.24 10.65 -3.21
N ALA A 58 3.38 11.08 -4.46
CA ALA A 58 3.62 12.48 -4.80
C ALA A 58 2.47 13.35 -4.29
N GLU A 59 1.23 12.93 -4.46
CA GLU A 59 0.07 13.67 -3.99
C GLU A 59 0.04 13.77 -2.46
N ALA A 60 0.37 12.70 -1.76
CA ALA A 60 0.45 12.71 -0.30
C ALA A 60 1.51 13.69 0.20
N GLN A 61 2.68 13.71 -0.44
CA GLN A 61 3.75 14.62 -0.08
C GLN A 61 3.40 16.08 -0.37
N LYS A 62 2.69 16.35 -1.46
CA LYS A 62 2.19 17.70 -1.77
C LYS A 62 1.27 18.24 -0.68
N ALA A 63 0.51 17.36 -0.04
CA ALA A 63 -0.38 17.71 1.05
C ALA A 63 0.34 17.79 2.41
N GLY A 64 1.66 17.67 2.43
CA GLY A 64 2.44 17.71 3.65
C GLY A 64 2.55 16.38 4.38
N GLY A 65 2.09 15.29 3.77
CA GLY A 65 2.12 13.97 4.37
C GLY A 65 3.46 13.26 4.21
N ILE A 66 3.63 12.19 4.97
CA ILE A 66 4.82 11.35 4.95
C ILE A 66 4.48 10.03 4.28
N ALA A 67 5.33 9.64 3.33
CA ALA A 67 5.14 8.43 2.54
C ALA A 67 6.24 7.41 2.81
N ALA A 68 5.88 6.14 2.74
CA ALA A 68 6.82 5.03 2.82
C ALA A 68 6.60 4.08 1.64
N PHE A 69 7.68 3.47 1.18
CA PHE A 69 7.65 2.50 0.11
C PHE A 69 8.41 1.26 0.54
N ILE A 70 7.72 0.13 0.61
CA ILE A 70 8.32 -1.16 0.91
C ILE A 70 8.60 -1.84 -0.42
N ASP A 71 9.87 -1.86 -0.81
CA ASP A 71 10.32 -2.36 -2.11
C ASP A 71 10.77 -3.81 -1.99
N ALA A 72 9.80 -4.73 -1.97
CA ALA A 72 10.08 -6.15 -1.84
C ALA A 72 10.68 -6.76 -3.11
N GLU A 73 10.56 -6.08 -4.24
CA GLU A 73 11.14 -6.52 -5.52
C GLU A 73 12.55 -5.96 -5.76
N HIS A 74 12.99 -5.02 -4.94
CA HIS A 74 14.29 -4.35 -5.08
C HIS A 74 14.43 -3.66 -6.46
N ALA A 75 13.36 -3.00 -6.89
CA ALA A 75 13.27 -2.42 -8.23
C ALA A 75 12.85 -0.94 -8.25
N PHE A 76 12.88 -0.27 -7.10
CA PHE A 76 12.48 1.13 -7.03
C PHE A 76 13.44 2.02 -7.81
N ASP A 77 12.89 2.82 -8.71
CA ASP A 77 13.64 3.76 -9.54
C ASP A 77 13.42 5.19 -9.03
N SER A 78 14.42 5.72 -8.33
CA SER A 78 14.34 7.04 -7.75
C SER A 78 14.30 8.17 -8.79
N PHE A 79 14.97 7.99 -9.93
CA PHE A 79 14.91 8.97 -11.00
C PHE A 79 13.52 9.09 -11.59
N TYR A 80 12.89 7.95 -11.83
CA TYR A 80 11.53 7.92 -12.35
C TYR A 80 10.55 8.53 -11.35
N ALA A 81 10.69 8.20 -10.07
CA ALA A 81 9.85 8.75 -9.02
C ALA A 81 9.99 10.28 -8.93
N GLN A 82 11.20 10.81 -9.04
CA GLN A 82 11.43 12.25 -9.07
C GLN A 82 10.74 12.92 -10.25
N LYS A 83 10.77 12.29 -11.41
CA LYS A 83 10.10 12.82 -12.61
C LYS A 83 8.60 12.92 -12.41
N LEU A 84 8.02 12.03 -11.61
CA LEU A 84 6.60 12.03 -11.30
C LEU A 84 6.23 12.97 -10.15
N GLY A 85 7.20 13.65 -9.56
CA GLY A 85 6.95 14.64 -8.52
C GLY A 85 7.20 14.17 -7.09
N VAL A 86 7.81 13.00 -6.91
CA VAL A 86 8.13 12.49 -5.58
C VAL A 86 9.38 13.17 -5.04
N ASP A 87 9.32 13.63 -3.80
CA ASP A 87 10.49 14.08 -3.05
C ASP A 87 11.15 12.84 -2.45
N VAL A 88 12.14 12.30 -3.15
CA VAL A 88 12.79 11.05 -2.74
C VAL A 88 13.65 11.20 -1.50
N ASP A 89 14.13 12.41 -1.20
CA ASP A 89 14.92 12.66 0.00
C ASP A 89 14.09 12.52 1.27
N ASN A 90 12.78 12.71 1.17
CA ASN A 90 11.85 12.59 2.29
C ASN A 90 10.98 11.34 2.21
N LEU A 91 11.26 10.46 1.26
CA LEU A 91 10.54 9.19 1.14
C LEU A 91 11.24 8.11 1.97
N LEU A 92 10.47 7.43 2.82
CA LEU A 92 10.99 6.31 3.60
C LEU A 92 10.95 5.06 2.72
N ILE A 93 12.12 4.49 2.42
CA ILE A 93 12.24 3.31 1.58
C ILE A 93 12.83 2.17 2.39
N SER A 94 12.23 0.97 2.28
CA SER A 94 12.76 -0.24 2.88
C SER A 94 12.77 -1.35 1.85
N GLN A 95 13.82 -2.16 1.86
CA GLN A 95 13.97 -3.32 0.98
C GLN A 95 14.10 -4.58 1.84
N PRO A 96 12.97 -5.18 2.23
CA PRO A 96 12.98 -6.35 3.12
C PRO A 96 13.48 -7.60 2.41
N ASP A 97 13.97 -8.55 3.20
CA ASP A 97 14.49 -9.82 2.68
C ASP A 97 13.41 -10.89 2.55
N ASN A 98 12.32 -10.76 3.29
CA ASN A 98 11.22 -11.73 3.29
C ASN A 98 9.89 -11.07 3.66
N GLY A 99 8.81 -11.85 3.56
CA GLY A 99 7.46 -11.33 3.81
C GLY A 99 7.22 -10.93 5.25
N GLU A 100 7.73 -11.68 6.20
CA GLU A 100 7.59 -11.37 7.62
C GLU A 100 8.25 -10.03 7.95
N GLN A 101 9.46 -9.83 7.44
CA GLN A 101 10.19 -8.58 7.65
C GLN A 101 9.45 -7.41 7.01
N ALA A 102 8.94 -7.58 5.78
CA ALA A 102 8.18 -6.53 5.10
C ALA A 102 6.97 -6.10 5.91
N LEU A 103 6.21 -7.07 6.41
CA LEU A 103 4.98 -6.78 7.14
C LEU A 103 5.27 -6.23 8.53
N GLU A 104 6.34 -6.66 9.19
CA GLU A 104 6.77 -6.06 10.46
C GLU A 104 7.18 -4.60 10.28
N ILE A 105 7.94 -4.29 9.24
CA ILE A 105 8.35 -2.91 8.94
C ILE A 105 7.11 -2.07 8.67
N ALA A 106 6.22 -2.57 7.82
CA ALA A 106 4.98 -1.86 7.49
C ALA A 106 4.14 -1.59 8.74
N ASP A 107 3.92 -2.60 9.56
CA ASP A 107 3.13 -2.48 10.78
C ASP A 107 3.75 -1.48 11.76
N SER A 108 5.06 -1.54 11.94
CA SER A 108 5.79 -0.63 12.81
C SER A 108 5.65 0.83 12.35
N LEU A 109 5.80 1.09 11.04
CA LEU A 109 5.65 2.42 10.47
C LEU A 109 4.22 2.93 10.61
N ILE A 110 3.24 2.09 10.38
CA ILE A 110 1.83 2.47 10.49
C ILE A 110 1.48 2.80 11.95
N ARG A 111 1.92 1.96 12.89
CA ARG A 111 1.62 2.18 14.31
C ARG A 111 2.29 3.42 14.88
N SER A 112 3.36 3.90 14.26
CA SER A 112 4.00 5.15 14.69
C SER A 112 3.11 6.37 14.47
N SER A 113 2.05 6.23 13.68
CA SER A 113 1.13 7.31 13.29
C SER A 113 1.81 8.45 12.53
N ALA A 114 3.03 8.25 12.07
CA ALA A 114 3.79 9.26 11.34
C ALA A 114 3.62 9.14 9.83
N ILE A 115 3.00 8.06 9.35
CA ILE A 115 2.89 7.75 7.92
C ILE A 115 1.47 8.00 7.44
N ASP A 116 1.33 8.73 6.35
CA ASP A 116 0.03 9.00 5.71
C ASP A 116 -0.28 8.00 4.61
N ILE A 117 0.74 7.53 3.92
CA ILE A 117 0.60 6.53 2.87
C ILE A 117 1.77 5.56 2.92
N ILE A 118 1.47 4.28 2.70
CA ILE A 118 2.49 3.25 2.56
C ILE A 118 2.15 2.39 1.34
N VAL A 119 3.16 2.14 0.51
CA VAL A 119 3.04 1.29 -0.68
C VAL A 119 3.90 0.07 -0.48
N ILE A 120 3.37 -1.10 -0.76
CA ILE A 120 4.09 -2.38 -0.71
C ILE A 120 4.12 -2.97 -2.11
N ASP A 121 5.30 -3.04 -2.70
CA ASP A 121 5.52 -3.53 -4.06
C ASP A 121 6.51 -4.69 -4.03
N SER A 122 6.14 -5.87 -4.33
CA SER A 122 4.78 -6.33 -4.57
C SER A 122 4.45 -7.46 -3.61
N VAL A 123 3.15 -7.74 -3.43
CA VAL A 123 2.70 -8.82 -2.54
C VAL A 123 3.24 -10.17 -3.01
N ALA A 124 3.35 -10.40 -4.31
CA ALA A 124 3.88 -11.64 -4.88
C ALA A 124 5.34 -11.90 -4.51
N ALA A 125 6.11 -10.85 -4.21
CA ALA A 125 7.50 -10.98 -3.81
C ALA A 125 7.68 -11.19 -2.30
N LEU A 126 6.60 -11.21 -1.54
CA LEU A 126 6.63 -11.43 -0.10
C LEU A 126 6.73 -12.92 0.19
N THR A 127 7.97 -13.41 0.25
CA THR A 127 8.27 -14.81 0.50
C THR A 127 8.44 -15.04 1.99
N PRO A 128 7.76 -16.04 2.59
CA PRO A 128 7.96 -16.36 4.00
C PRO A 128 9.41 -16.79 4.29
N LYS A 129 9.88 -16.49 5.49
CA LYS A 129 11.22 -16.82 5.92
C LYS A 129 11.52 -18.31 5.80
N ALA A 130 10.58 -19.18 6.16
CA ALA A 130 10.73 -20.64 6.07
C ALA A 130 11.03 -21.08 4.64
N GLU A 131 10.41 -20.45 3.64
CA GLU A 131 10.63 -20.77 2.23
C GLU A 131 12.02 -20.34 1.78
N ILE A 132 12.50 -19.18 2.21
CA ILE A 132 13.84 -18.68 1.89
C ILE A 132 14.89 -19.59 2.50
N GLU A 133 14.66 -20.10 3.70
CA GLU A 133 15.58 -21.02 4.39
C GLU A 133 15.56 -22.44 3.85
N GLY A 134 14.75 -22.72 2.84
CA GLY A 134 14.73 -24.01 2.17
C GLY A 134 13.92 -25.10 2.87
N GLU A 135 13.11 -24.75 3.84
CA GLU A 135 12.20 -25.67 4.49
C GLU A 135 11.05 -26.03 3.55
N MET A 136 11.31 -26.95 2.65
CA MET A 136 10.40 -27.33 1.59
C MET A 136 9.47 -28.47 2.01
N GLY A 137 8.16 -28.25 2.00
CA GLY A 137 7.16 -29.27 2.27
C GLY A 137 5.79 -28.85 1.72
N GLU A 138 4.88 -29.80 1.61
CA GLU A 138 3.53 -29.56 1.11
C GLU A 138 2.77 -28.56 1.98
N SER A 139 3.08 -28.47 3.25
CA SER A 139 2.48 -27.53 4.18
C SER A 139 2.85 -26.07 3.92
N LYS A 140 3.81 -25.81 3.04
CA LYS A 140 4.33 -24.46 2.79
C LYS A 140 3.29 -23.50 2.22
N MET A 141 2.55 -23.93 1.21
CA MET A 141 1.55 -23.07 0.62
C MET A 141 0.48 -22.70 1.64
N GLY A 142 0.08 -23.66 2.46
CA GLY A 142 -0.86 -23.40 3.54
C GLY A 142 -0.28 -22.51 4.61
N LEU A 143 0.98 -22.69 4.96
CA LEU A 143 1.67 -21.86 5.94
C LEU A 143 1.80 -20.42 5.42
N GLN A 144 2.23 -20.25 4.17
CA GLN A 144 2.35 -18.93 3.55
C GLN A 144 1.02 -18.19 3.55
N ALA A 145 -0.05 -18.85 3.10
CA ALA A 145 -1.38 -18.26 3.05
C ALA A 145 -1.85 -17.84 4.44
N ARG A 146 -1.60 -18.68 5.44
CA ARG A 146 -2.01 -18.40 6.82
C ARG A 146 -1.24 -17.23 7.42
N LEU A 147 0.08 -17.19 7.25
CA LEU A 147 0.91 -16.10 7.74
C LEU A 147 0.54 -14.78 7.08
N MET A 148 0.33 -14.79 5.77
CA MET A 148 -0.09 -13.59 5.05
C MET A 148 -1.47 -13.12 5.52
N SER A 149 -2.42 -14.03 5.70
CA SER A 149 -3.77 -13.67 6.18
C SER A 149 -3.73 -13.05 7.58
N GLN A 150 -2.92 -13.62 8.48
CA GLN A 150 -2.77 -13.08 9.83
C GLN A 150 -2.14 -11.69 9.81
N ALA A 151 -1.09 -11.52 9.02
CA ALA A 151 -0.38 -10.27 8.91
C ALA A 151 -1.25 -9.18 8.28
N LEU A 152 -2.02 -9.52 7.25
CA LEU A 152 -2.93 -8.58 6.61
C LEU A 152 -4.05 -8.14 7.56
N ARG A 153 -4.57 -9.04 8.38
CA ARG A 153 -5.57 -8.68 9.39
C ARG A 153 -5.00 -7.69 10.41
N LYS A 154 -3.78 -7.93 10.87
CA LYS A 154 -3.09 -7.06 11.81
C LYS A 154 -2.87 -5.67 11.19
N LEU A 155 -2.38 -5.63 9.96
CA LEU A 155 -2.16 -4.38 9.23
C LEU A 155 -3.46 -3.62 9.03
N THR A 156 -4.53 -4.29 8.63
CA THR A 156 -5.83 -3.66 8.40
C THR A 156 -6.33 -2.98 9.67
N SER A 157 -6.17 -3.63 10.81
CA SER A 157 -6.54 -3.05 12.11
C SER A 157 -5.73 -1.79 12.41
N SER A 158 -4.41 -1.85 12.23
CA SER A 158 -3.53 -0.70 12.47
C SER A 158 -3.82 0.46 11.52
N ILE A 159 -4.03 0.16 10.25
CA ILE A 159 -4.34 1.14 9.20
C ILE A 159 -5.66 1.87 9.52
N SER A 160 -6.67 1.13 9.95
CA SER A 160 -7.95 1.72 10.32
C SER A 160 -7.82 2.72 11.47
N LYS A 161 -7.01 2.38 12.46
CA LYS A 161 -6.81 3.23 13.64
C LYS A 161 -6.02 4.50 13.33
N THR A 162 -5.00 4.40 12.49
CA THR A 162 -4.11 5.52 12.18
C THR A 162 -4.54 6.34 10.96
N LYS A 163 -5.56 5.86 10.23
CA LYS A 163 -6.06 6.50 9.01
C LYS A 163 -5.00 6.60 7.91
N THR A 164 -4.11 5.62 7.85
CA THR A 164 -3.10 5.51 6.80
C THR A 164 -3.73 4.95 5.52
N VAL A 165 -3.28 5.43 4.36
CA VAL A 165 -3.59 4.77 3.09
C VAL A 165 -2.55 3.69 2.86
N CYS A 166 -2.98 2.46 2.65
CA CYS A 166 -2.09 1.35 2.34
C CYS A 166 -2.40 0.82 0.96
N ILE A 167 -1.39 0.82 0.08
CA ILE A 167 -1.54 0.33 -1.29
C ILE A 167 -0.66 -0.91 -1.46
N PHE A 168 -1.30 -2.04 -1.78
CA PHE A 168 -0.60 -3.24 -2.21
C PHE A 168 -0.61 -3.32 -3.72
N ILE A 169 0.56 -3.55 -4.30
CA ILE A 169 0.70 -3.81 -5.72
C ILE A 169 0.81 -5.32 -5.89
N ASN A 170 -0.01 -5.88 -6.79
CA ASN A 170 -0.04 -7.30 -7.02
C ASN A 170 -0.05 -7.60 -8.52
N GLN A 171 0.60 -8.69 -8.88
CA GLN A 171 0.60 -9.20 -10.26
C GLN A 171 -0.47 -10.27 -10.40
N LEU A 172 -1.13 -10.25 -11.54
CA LEU A 172 -2.08 -11.30 -11.90
C LEU A 172 -1.39 -12.49 -12.54
#